data_e7abc0eeb49a6a9d0e9323196b1c9794
#
_entry.id   e7abc0eeb49a6a9d0e9323196b1c9794
#
_cell.length_a   1.000
_cell.length_b   1.000
_cell.length_c   1.000
_cell.angle_alpha   90.00
_cell.angle_beta   90.00
_cell.angle_gamma   90.00
#
_symmetry.space_group_name_H-M   'P 1'
#
loop_
_entity.id
_entity.type
_entity.pdbx_description
1 polymer ?
#
loop_
_entity_poly.entity_id
_entity_poly.type
_entity_poly.pdbx_seq_one_letter_code
_entity_poly.pdbx_strand_id
1 'polypeptide(L)'
;MQNNAFSMEDLFAFLNAGVSAFHSTAAAAAILEAEGYRNCPESAAWHLVPGGKYYTTRNGSAILAWRMPKGPLTGWHAAASHSDSPTWRIKTLDGADHGFARAEVEGYGGMLMSTWFDRPLSVAGRLLVRTADGVESRLVHPERALACIPNLCIHFNREANTGLNYNPQVDLQPIFGAEGGSLKDTLAAEAGVKAEDILATDLVLCITEKAQRVGLQGEYFMSGRIDDLECAYATLYGFLQGRGEEAGRGDIWVMFDNEEVGSSSRQGAQGSLMSDVLARIEESLGVTKEQSVRARTNCLLLSADNGHAIHPNHPEKSDQKLPVNMGGGVILKYNARQTYTTSGLTGAAFTAICEKAGVPVQTFANRADVAGGSTLGNLLGRQILMPMVDIGVGQLAMHSAMETASCKDAEYLANACAAYYNTPIFQPEDGQWKLGL
;
A
#
# COMPACT_ATOMS: atom_id res chain seq x y z
N MET A 1 6.89 -9.90 17.42
CA MET A 1 6.92 -11.30 16.90
C MET A 1 8.28 -11.90 17.17
N GLN A 2 8.37 -12.88 18.05
CA GLN A 2 9.62 -13.62 18.25
C GLN A 2 9.81 -14.51 17.01
N ASN A 3 10.78 -14.22 16.14
CA ASN A 3 11.32 -15.10 15.06
C ASN A 3 10.28 -16.04 14.36
N ASN A 4 9.07 -15.56 14.09
CA ASN A 4 8.08 -16.34 13.41
C ASN A 4 8.33 -16.26 11.90
N ALA A 5 8.32 -17.40 11.22
CA ALA A 5 8.32 -17.45 9.77
C ALA A 5 7.14 -16.64 9.21
N PHE A 6 7.28 -16.12 7.99
CA PHE A 6 6.18 -15.44 7.29
C PHE A 6 4.95 -16.37 7.21
N SER A 7 3.76 -15.81 7.45
CA SER A 7 2.49 -16.51 7.42
C SER A 7 1.55 -15.89 6.40
N MET A 8 1.02 -16.70 5.50
CA MET A 8 -0.02 -16.26 4.57
C MET A 8 -1.31 -15.88 5.29
N GLU A 9 -1.61 -16.51 6.41
CA GLU A 9 -2.78 -16.24 7.23
C GLU A 9 -2.71 -14.83 7.85
N ASP A 10 -1.52 -14.40 8.26
CA ASP A 10 -1.29 -13.03 8.77
C ASP A 10 -1.39 -11.99 7.64
N LEU A 11 -0.88 -12.30 6.42
CA LEU A 11 -1.10 -11.47 5.25
C LEU A 11 -2.60 -11.36 4.93
N PHE A 12 -3.35 -12.46 4.94
CA PHE A 12 -4.79 -12.45 4.71
C PHE A 12 -5.54 -11.65 5.77
N ALA A 13 -5.13 -11.75 7.03
CA ALA A 13 -5.69 -10.93 8.11
C ALA A 13 -5.47 -9.44 7.85
N PHE A 14 -4.27 -9.04 7.40
CA PHE A 14 -3.95 -7.67 7.05
C PHE A 14 -4.75 -7.17 5.83
N LEU A 15 -4.82 -7.95 4.74
CA LEU A 15 -5.62 -7.65 3.56
C LEU A 15 -7.11 -7.49 3.88
N ASN A 16 -7.64 -8.38 4.74
CA ASN A 16 -9.05 -8.34 5.16
C ASN A 16 -9.36 -7.17 6.09
N ALA A 17 -8.41 -6.75 6.92
CA ALA A 17 -8.54 -5.58 7.77
C ALA A 17 -8.40 -4.28 6.98
N GLY A 18 -7.58 -4.25 5.94
CA GLY A 18 -7.23 -3.07 5.15
C GLY A 18 -8.27 -2.64 4.12
N VAL A 19 -9.55 -2.60 4.48
CA VAL A 19 -10.69 -2.32 3.56
C VAL A 19 -10.74 -0.88 3.02
N SER A 20 -9.96 0.03 3.57
CA SER A 20 -9.68 1.38 3.05
C SER A 20 -8.33 1.85 3.55
N ALA A 21 -7.76 2.92 3.00
CA ALA A 21 -6.49 3.48 3.45
C ALA A 21 -6.47 3.79 4.96
N PHE A 22 -7.59 4.23 5.52
CA PHE A 22 -7.73 4.46 6.96
C PHE A 22 -7.65 3.17 7.78
N HIS A 23 -8.29 2.11 7.30
CA HIS A 23 -8.27 0.80 7.94
C HIS A 23 -6.92 0.11 7.81
N SER A 24 -6.25 0.23 6.64
CA SER A 24 -4.88 -0.28 6.43
C SER A 24 -3.90 0.38 7.39
N THR A 25 -4.01 1.71 7.57
CA THR A 25 -3.21 2.47 8.53
C THR A 25 -3.48 2.04 9.97
N ALA A 26 -4.74 1.85 10.35
CA ALA A 26 -5.10 1.39 11.69
C ALA A 26 -4.61 -0.05 11.96
N ALA A 27 -4.70 -0.96 10.98
CA ALA A 27 -4.19 -2.32 11.09
C ALA A 27 -2.66 -2.34 11.26
N ALA A 28 -1.94 -1.54 10.48
CA ALA A 28 -0.50 -1.40 10.61
C ALA A 28 -0.10 -0.81 11.98
N ALA A 29 -0.82 0.21 12.45
CA ALA A 29 -0.59 0.81 13.77
C ALA A 29 -0.78 -0.23 14.89
N ALA A 30 -1.83 -1.04 14.83
CA ALA A 30 -2.09 -2.10 15.81
C ALA A 30 -0.97 -3.15 15.85
N ILE A 31 -0.44 -3.55 14.69
CA ILE A 31 0.72 -4.46 14.59
C ILE A 31 1.95 -3.80 15.23
N LEU A 32 2.22 -2.54 14.92
CA LEU A 32 3.37 -1.80 15.48
C LEU A 32 3.25 -1.65 16.99
N GLU A 33 2.07 -1.32 17.52
CA GLU A 33 1.83 -1.21 18.96
C GLU A 33 2.05 -2.54 19.68
N ALA A 34 1.57 -3.65 19.11
CA ALA A 34 1.82 -4.99 19.65
C ALA A 34 3.32 -5.36 19.70
N GLU A 35 4.14 -4.75 18.80
CA GLU A 35 5.60 -4.89 18.77
C GLU A 35 6.35 -3.84 19.60
N GLY A 36 5.61 -3.04 20.38
CA GLY A 36 6.16 -2.05 21.33
C GLY A 36 6.56 -0.72 20.70
N TYR A 37 6.06 -0.40 19.50
CA TYR A 37 6.21 0.93 18.92
C TYR A 37 5.25 1.90 19.61
N ARG A 38 5.69 3.14 19.81
CA ARG A 38 4.91 4.19 20.46
C ARG A 38 4.49 5.24 19.45
N ASN A 39 3.23 5.63 19.51
CA ASN A 39 2.71 6.73 18.71
C ASN A 39 3.36 8.06 19.09
N CYS A 40 3.83 8.79 18.08
CA CYS A 40 4.38 10.14 18.18
C CYS A 40 3.55 11.08 17.30
N PRO A 41 2.45 11.66 17.80
CA PRO A 41 1.64 12.59 17.01
C PRO A 41 2.46 13.74 16.43
N GLU A 42 2.22 14.13 15.20
CA GLU A 42 2.99 15.20 14.53
C GLU A 42 2.89 16.55 15.27
N SER A 43 1.76 16.82 15.91
CA SER A 43 1.51 18.05 16.69
C SER A 43 2.19 18.09 18.05
N ALA A 44 2.72 16.96 18.54
CA ALA A 44 3.35 16.87 19.86
C ALA A 44 4.87 17.06 19.77
N ALA A 45 5.49 17.44 20.89
CA ALA A 45 6.94 17.33 21.07
C ALA A 45 7.33 15.85 21.22
N TRP A 46 8.40 15.46 20.53
CA TRP A 46 8.89 14.07 20.59
C TRP A 46 10.06 13.94 21.56
N HIS A 47 10.00 12.90 22.38
CA HIS A 47 11.08 12.52 23.30
C HIS A 47 11.66 11.18 22.82
N LEU A 48 12.59 11.27 21.86
CA LEU A 48 13.20 10.11 21.21
C LEU A 48 14.43 9.66 21.99
N VAL A 49 14.58 8.35 22.18
CA VAL A 49 15.76 7.77 22.86
C VAL A 49 16.47 6.79 21.93
N PRO A 50 17.81 6.59 22.09
CA PRO A 50 18.55 5.62 21.31
C PRO A 50 17.93 4.22 21.37
N GLY A 51 17.78 3.55 20.22
CA GLY A 51 17.13 2.25 20.10
C GLY A 51 15.61 2.25 20.31
N GLY A 52 14.99 3.40 20.54
CA GLY A 52 13.54 3.54 20.70
C GLY A 52 12.78 3.22 19.41
N LYS A 53 11.53 2.74 19.57
CA LYS A 53 10.61 2.34 18.50
C LYS A 53 9.42 3.28 18.50
N TYR A 54 9.14 3.89 17.35
CA TYR A 54 8.11 4.93 17.24
C TYR A 54 7.38 4.83 15.91
N TYR A 55 6.17 5.37 15.86
CA TYR A 55 5.45 5.63 14.62
C TYR A 55 4.66 6.94 14.70
N THR A 56 4.29 7.48 13.57
CA THR A 56 3.34 8.60 13.44
C THR A 56 2.40 8.33 12.28
N THR A 57 1.21 8.95 12.31
CA THR A 57 0.26 8.91 11.22
C THR A 57 -0.02 10.31 10.69
N ARG A 58 -0.34 10.40 9.40
CA ARG A 58 -0.80 11.64 8.77
C ARG A 58 -2.15 11.41 8.13
N ASN A 59 -3.12 12.27 8.43
CA ASN A 59 -4.52 12.15 7.99
C ASN A 59 -5.22 10.83 8.42
N GLY A 60 -4.58 9.98 9.23
CA GLY A 60 -5.08 8.64 9.56
C GLY A 60 -5.07 7.66 8.38
N SER A 61 -4.45 8.02 7.26
CA SER A 61 -4.40 7.22 6.02
C SER A 61 -2.97 6.95 5.52
N ALA A 62 -1.96 7.65 6.06
CA ALA A 62 -0.55 7.33 5.89
C ALA A 62 0.09 7.11 7.26
N ILE A 63 1.09 6.22 7.32
CA ILE A 63 1.81 5.87 8.55
C ILE A 63 3.31 5.72 8.25
N LEU A 64 4.14 6.21 9.18
CA LEU A 64 5.58 6.02 9.14
C LEU A 64 6.06 5.54 10.50
N ALA A 65 6.77 4.42 10.52
CA ALA A 65 7.40 3.86 11.70
C ALA A 65 8.92 3.89 11.60
N TRP A 66 9.60 4.03 12.76
CA TRP A 66 11.06 4.03 12.77
C TRP A 66 11.62 3.41 14.04
N ARG A 67 12.85 2.92 13.92
CA ARG A 67 13.73 2.58 15.04
C ARG A 67 14.89 3.56 15.07
N MET A 68 15.12 4.11 16.25
CA MET A 68 16.26 5.00 16.47
C MET A 68 17.58 4.22 16.44
N PRO A 69 18.66 4.78 15.85
CA PRO A 69 19.98 4.20 16.00
C PRO A 69 20.37 4.15 17.47
N LYS A 70 21.18 3.15 17.85
CA LYS A 70 21.70 2.99 19.22
C LYS A 70 22.98 3.80 19.46
N GLY A 71 23.64 4.25 18.39
CA GLY A 71 24.86 5.04 18.38
C GLY A 71 24.78 6.21 17.40
N PRO A 72 25.92 6.88 17.09
CA PRO A 72 25.96 7.95 16.11
C PRO A 72 25.42 7.51 14.76
N LEU A 73 24.55 8.34 14.14
CA LEU A 73 23.92 8.01 12.89
C LEU A 73 24.93 7.87 11.75
N THR A 74 24.96 6.72 11.10
CA THR A 74 25.84 6.39 9.96
C THR A 74 25.09 6.07 8.68
N GLY A 75 23.79 5.70 8.75
CA GLY A 75 22.97 5.34 7.62
C GLY A 75 21.56 4.95 7.98
N TRP A 76 20.79 4.56 6.97
CA TRP A 76 19.40 4.17 7.10
C TRP A 76 19.10 2.86 6.34
N HIS A 77 18.16 2.08 6.86
CA HIS A 77 17.34 1.20 6.06
C HIS A 77 15.96 1.85 5.91
N ALA A 78 15.41 1.84 4.72
CA ALA A 78 14.08 2.41 4.49
C ALA A 78 13.29 1.58 3.47
N ALA A 79 12.00 1.38 3.73
CA ALA A 79 11.08 0.80 2.77
C ALA A 79 9.79 1.63 2.73
N ALA A 80 9.25 1.79 1.53
CA ALA A 80 8.05 2.55 1.25
C ALA A 80 7.08 1.73 0.40
N SER A 81 5.78 1.87 0.67
CA SER A 81 4.63 1.24 0.02
C SER A 81 3.44 2.17 0.10
N HIS A 82 2.23 1.76 -0.38
CA HIS A 82 1.04 2.59 -0.22
C HIS A 82 -0.16 1.86 0.39
N SER A 83 -1.12 2.64 0.90
CA SER A 83 -2.26 2.17 1.69
C SER A 83 -3.58 2.17 0.92
N ASP A 84 -3.64 2.95 -0.16
CA ASP A 84 -4.81 3.13 -0.99
C ASP A 84 -4.85 2.10 -2.13
N SER A 85 -6.00 1.95 -2.76
CA SER A 85 -6.23 1.06 -3.89
C SER A 85 -7.40 1.60 -4.71
N PRO A 86 -7.51 1.29 -6.01
CA PRO A 86 -8.61 1.77 -6.84
C PRO A 86 -9.97 1.32 -6.32
N THR A 87 -10.91 2.25 -6.23
CA THR A 87 -12.25 2.00 -5.69
C THR A 87 -13.26 3.08 -6.11
N TRP A 88 -14.47 2.99 -5.60
CA TRP A 88 -15.54 3.98 -5.76
C TRP A 88 -15.68 4.82 -4.48
N ARG A 89 -15.35 6.11 -4.58
CA ARG A 89 -15.57 7.07 -3.48
C ARG A 89 -17.04 7.47 -3.42
N ILE A 90 -17.63 7.44 -2.23
CA ILE A 90 -19.02 7.86 -2.00
C ILE A 90 -19.07 9.39 -1.91
N LYS A 91 -19.91 10.01 -2.74
CA LYS A 91 -20.13 11.47 -2.77
C LYS A 91 -21.32 11.90 -1.93
N THR A 92 -22.40 11.13 -1.96
CA THR A 92 -23.62 11.39 -1.19
C THR A 92 -23.99 10.17 -0.39
N LEU A 93 -24.57 10.36 0.81
CA LEU A 93 -24.96 9.23 1.68
C LEU A 93 -26.37 8.73 1.40
N ASP A 94 -27.28 9.62 1.04
CA ASP A 94 -28.69 9.31 0.87
C ASP A 94 -29.21 9.91 -0.44
N GLY A 95 -29.91 9.10 -1.17
CA GLY A 95 -30.65 9.44 -2.35
C GLY A 95 -31.71 8.38 -2.60
N ALA A 96 -32.71 8.70 -3.40
CA ALA A 96 -33.71 7.74 -3.85
C ALA A 96 -33.98 7.96 -5.32
N ASP A 97 -34.05 6.88 -6.09
CA ASP A 97 -34.37 6.93 -7.50
C ASP A 97 -34.98 5.62 -7.95
N HIS A 98 -36.10 5.72 -8.70
CA HIS A 98 -36.83 4.56 -9.25
C HIS A 98 -37.17 3.47 -8.22
N GLY A 99 -37.47 3.83 -6.96
CA GLY A 99 -37.84 2.90 -5.89
C GLY A 99 -36.65 2.27 -5.15
N PHE A 100 -35.43 2.74 -5.39
CA PHE A 100 -34.22 2.28 -4.73
C PHE A 100 -33.58 3.37 -3.87
N ALA A 101 -33.09 2.98 -2.68
CA ALA A 101 -32.12 3.80 -1.93
C ALA A 101 -30.79 3.77 -2.67
N ARG A 102 -30.19 4.94 -2.94
CA ARG A 102 -28.98 5.11 -3.71
C ARG A 102 -27.99 6.04 -3.03
N ALA A 103 -26.72 5.90 -3.38
CA ALA A 103 -25.68 6.88 -3.15
C ALA A 103 -24.96 7.16 -4.46
N GLU A 104 -24.51 8.40 -4.65
CA GLU A 104 -23.64 8.72 -5.79
C GLU A 104 -22.18 8.39 -5.47
N VAL A 105 -21.50 7.85 -6.46
CA VAL A 105 -20.08 7.52 -6.37
C VAL A 105 -19.26 8.13 -7.51
N GLU A 106 -17.95 8.26 -7.29
CA GLU A 106 -16.97 8.60 -8.32
C GLU A 106 -15.78 7.64 -8.24
N GLY A 107 -15.10 7.43 -9.37
CA GLY A 107 -13.92 6.58 -9.44
C GLY A 107 -12.73 7.21 -8.71
N TYR A 108 -12.03 6.40 -7.93
CA TYR A 108 -10.76 6.70 -7.30
C TYR A 108 -9.70 5.77 -7.88
N GLY A 109 -8.67 6.32 -8.55
CA GLY A 109 -7.66 5.55 -9.26
C GLY A 109 -8.16 4.93 -10.58
N GLY A 110 -7.31 4.17 -11.22
CA GLY A 110 -7.55 3.54 -12.51
C GLY A 110 -8.03 2.09 -12.40
N MET A 111 -9.32 1.86 -12.19
CA MET A 111 -9.87 0.52 -11.92
C MET A 111 -10.38 -0.23 -13.15
N LEU A 112 -10.45 -1.56 -13.06
CA LEU A 112 -11.20 -2.43 -13.98
C LEU A 112 -12.70 -2.40 -13.62
N MET A 113 -13.46 -1.47 -14.21
CA MET A 113 -14.86 -1.19 -13.85
C MET A 113 -15.76 -2.41 -13.93
N SER A 114 -15.55 -3.29 -14.92
CA SER A 114 -16.36 -4.51 -15.12
C SER A 114 -16.36 -5.46 -13.93
N THR A 115 -15.35 -5.41 -13.08
CA THR A 115 -15.21 -6.31 -11.94
C THR A 115 -16.02 -5.91 -10.71
N TRP A 116 -16.66 -4.75 -10.75
CA TRP A 116 -17.48 -4.22 -9.66
C TRP A 116 -18.95 -4.55 -9.78
N PHE A 117 -19.39 -5.02 -10.95
CA PHE A 117 -20.79 -5.39 -11.16
C PHE A 117 -21.17 -6.71 -10.48
N ASP A 118 -22.46 -6.83 -10.12
CA ASP A 118 -23.15 -8.05 -9.68
C ASP A 118 -22.54 -8.76 -8.48
N ARG A 119 -21.82 -8.03 -7.64
CA ARG A 119 -21.23 -8.60 -6.43
C ARG A 119 -21.69 -7.89 -5.16
N PRO A 120 -21.65 -8.61 -4.02
CA PRO A 120 -21.97 -7.98 -2.75
C PRO A 120 -20.89 -6.96 -2.37
N LEU A 121 -21.31 -5.72 -2.11
CA LEU A 121 -20.45 -4.61 -1.72
C LEU A 121 -20.83 -4.11 -0.32
N SER A 122 -19.84 -3.58 0.36
CA SER A 122 -20.01 -2.81 1.58
C SER A 122 -19.36 -1.43 1.47
N VAL A 123 -19.38 -0.69 2.55
CA VAL A 123 -18.80 0.65 2.68
C VAL A 123 -17.71 0.61 3.75
N ALA A 124 -16.58 1.25 3.49
CA ALA A 124 -15.50 1.40 4.46
C ALA A 124 -14.94 2.83 4.42
N GLY A 125 -14.37 3.27 5.54
CA GLY A 125 -13.74 4.58 5.65
C GLY A 125 -13.94 5.21 7.01
N ARG A 126 -14.16 6.53 7.02
CA ARG A 126 -14.38 7.27 8.29
C ARG A 126 -15.54 8.25 8.20
N LEU A 127 -16.17 8.45 9.34
CA LEU A 127 -17.08 9.54 9.60
C LEU A 127 -16.35 10.64 10.39
N LEU A 128 -16.56 11.89 10.04
CA LEU A 128 -16.11 13.06 10.79
C LEU A 128 -17.31 13.53 11.62
N VAL A 129 -17.23 13.31 12.93
CA VAL A 129 -18.38 13.45 13.84
C VAL A 129 -18.18 14.63 14.77
N ARG A 130 -19.24 15.41 14.97
CA ARG A 130 -19.29 16.49 15.96
C ARG A 130 -19.21 15.92 17.38
N THR A 131 -18.36 16.50 18.20
CA THR A 131 -18.25 16.24 19.63
C THR A 131 -18.39 17.55 20.43
N ALA A 132 -18.40 17.46 21.73
CA ALA A 132 -18.43 18.65 22.58
C ALA A 132 -17.20 19.54 22.39
N ASP A 133 -16.05 18.94 22.08
CA ASP A 133 -14.75 19.62 21.97
C ASP A 133 -14.32 19.87 20.51
N GLY A 134 -15.15 19.50 19.51
CA GLY A 134 -14.82 19.74 18.11
C GLY A 134 -15.26 18.63 17.16
N VAL A 135 -14.32 18.08 16.39
CA VAL A 135 -14.58 17.04 15.38
C VAL A 135 -13.67 15.84 15.61
N GLU A 136 -14.24 14.66 15.64
CA GLU A 136 -13.51 13.40 15.75
C GLU A 136 -13.72 12.51 14.51
N SER A 137 -12.70 11.71 14.19
CA SER A 137 -12.77 10.66 13.18
C SER A 137 -13.24 9.34 13.82
N ARG A 138 -14.21 8.68 13.18
CA ARG A 138 -14.69 7.35 13.55
C ARG A 138 -14.60 6.43 12.35
N LEU A 139 -13.80 5.36 12.43
CA LEU A 139 -13.76 4.34 11.40
C LEU A 139 -15.08 3.57 11.35
N VAL A 140 -15.52 3.25 10.14
CA VAL A 140 -16.73 2.47 9.91
C VAL A 140 -16.49 1.45 8.79
N HIS A 141 -16.93 0.21 9.02
CA HIS A 141 -16.97 -0.86 8.05
C HIS A 141 -17.99 -1.92 8.46
N PRO A 142 -19.26 -1.79 8.08
CA PRO A 142 -20.21 -2.88 8.21
C PRO A 142 -19.72 -4.10 7.42
N GLU A 143 -19.43 -5.23 8.11
CA GLU A 143 -18.90 -6.43 7.44
C GLU A 143 -19.91 -7.11 6.51
N ARG A 144 -21.22 -6.83 6.69
CA ARG A 144 -22.27 -7.35 5.82
C ARG A 144 -22.35 -6.59 4.50
N ALA A 145 -22.86 -7.25 3.47
CA ALA A 145 -23.18 -6.57 2.22
C ALA A 145 -24.29 -5.52 2.42
N LEU A 146 -24.05 -4.32 1.92
CA LEU A 146 -24.97 -3.18 1.96
C LEU A 146 -25.45 -2.78 0.57
N ALA A 147 -24.67 -3.07 -0.48
CA ALA A 147 -24.93 -2.55 -1.81
C ALA A 147 -24.56 -3.58 -2.90
N CYS A 148 -25.06 -3.29 -4.09
CA CYS A 148 -24.55 -3.87 -5.33
C CYS A 148 -24.64 -2.84 -6.47
N ILE A 149 -23.82 -3.04 -7.50
CA ILE A 149 -23.90 -2.32 -8.77
C ILE A 149 -24.46 -3.33 -9.79
N PRO A 150 -25.74 -3.24 -10.18
CA PRO A 150 -26.35 -4.22 -11.08
C PRO A 150 -25.98 -3.96 -12.53
N ASN A 151 -25.60 -5.01 -13.25
CA ASN A 151 -25.49 -4.95 -14.71
C ASN A 151 -26.86 -4.74 -15.38
N LEU A 152 -26.86 -4.06 -16.52
CA LEU A 152 -28.01 -4.09 -17.41
C LEU A 152 -28.14 -5.49 -18.01
N CYS A 153 -29.32 -6.09 -17.90
CA CYS A 153 -29.53 -7.47 -18.37
C CYS A 153 -29.29 -7.61 -19.87
N ILE A 154 -28.85 -8.80 -20.29
CA ILE A 154 -28.51 -9.10 -21.70
C ILE A 154 -29.65 -8.80 -22.70
N HIS A 155 -30.91 -8.84 -22.25
CA HIS A 155 -32.06 -8.56 -23.12
C HIS A 155 -32.13 -7.09 -23.55
N PHE A 156 -31.64 -6.18 -22.72
CA PHE A 156 -31.54 -4.74 -23.00
C PHE A 156 -30.17 -4.31 -23.51
N ASN A 157 -29.15 -5.17 -23.34
CA ASN A 157 -27.79 -4.91 -23.80
C ASN A 157 -27.23 -6.11 -24.57
N ARG A 158 -27.68 -6.27 -25.82
CA ARG A 158 -27.30 -7.39 -26.71
C ARG A 158 -25.81 -7.39 -27.06
N GLU A 159 -25.16 -6.23 -26.95
CA GLU A 159 -23.73 -6.04 -27.28
C GLU A 159 -22.80 -6.17 -26.07
N ALA A 160 -23.32 -6.56 -24.89
CA ALA A 160 -22.56 -6.65 -23.65
C ALA A 160 -21.23 -7.43 -23.76
N ASN A 161 -21.19 -8.44 -24.66
CA ASN A 161 -20.01 -9.30 -24.85
C ASN A 161 -19.12 -8.89 -26.04
N THR A 162 -19.40 -7.77 -26.72
CA THR A 162 -18.64 -7.31 -27.89
C THR A 162 -17.71 -6.14 -27.60
N GLY A 163 -17.59 -5.73 -26.34
CA GLY A 163 -16.80 -4.62 -25.83
C GLY A 163 -17.68 -3.43 -25.45
N LEU A 164 -17.66 -3.08 -24.14
CA LEU A 164 -18.41 -1.96 -23.61
C LEU A 164 -17.45 -0.90 -23.05
N ASN A 165 -17.77 0.36 -23.34
CA ASN A 165 -17.25 1.50 -22.61
C ASN A 165 -18.28 1.88 -21.55
N TYR A 166 -17.96 1.64 -20.28
CA TYR A 166 -18.82 2.01 -19.17
C TYR A 166 -18.78 3.52 -18.93
N ASN A 167 -19.94 4.12 -18.67
CA ASN A 167 -20.07 5.47 -18.15
C ASN A 167 -20.26 5.41 -16.62
N PRO A 168 -19.25 5.85 -15.82
CA PRO A 168 -19.34 5.76 -14.36
C PRO A 168 -20.58 6.43 -13.77
N GLN A 169 -21.04 7.54 -14.35
CA GLN A 169 -22.22 8.28 -13.87
C GLN A 169 -23.53 7.56 -14.13
N VAL A 170 -23.59 6.70 -15.15
CA VAL A 170 -24.81 6.01 -15.57
C VAL A 170 -24.80 4.55 -15.12
N ASP A 171 -23.69 3.84 -15.36
CA ASP A 171 -23.65 2.38 -15.27
C ASP A 171 -23.19 1.89 -13.88
N LEU A 172 -22.43 2.71 -13.12
CA LEU A 172 -21.72 2.24 -11.92
C LEU A 172 -22.23 2.87 -10.63
N GLN A 173 -23.46 3.38 -10.62
CA GLN A 173 -24.07 3.92 -9.41
C GLN A 173 -24.74 2.79 -8.58
N PRO A 174 -24.30 2.57 -7.31
CA PRO A 174 -24.79 1.46 -6.49
C PRO A 174 -26.23 1.67 -6.01
N ILE A 175 -26.91 0.55 -5.73
CA ILE A 175 -28.15 0.49 -4.99
C ILE A 175 -27.89 -0.05 -3.58
N PHE A 176 -28.55 0.54 -2.57
CA PHE A 176 -28.39 0.19 -1.15
C PHE A 176 -29.67 -0.44 -0.54
N GLY A 177 -30.68 -0.70 -1.36
CA GLY A 177 -31.92 -1.32 -0.95
C GLY A 177 -33.16 -0.63 -1.53
N ALA A 178 -34.32 -0.86 -0.91
CA ALA A 178 -35.57 -0.20 -1.29
C ALA A 178 -35.57 1.29 -0.88
N GLU A 179 -36.36 2.08 -1.59
CA GLU A 179 -36.61 3.48 -1.22
C GLU A 179 -37.02 3.63 0.25
N GLY A 180 -36.52 4.67 0.92
CA GLY A 180 -36.70 4.89 2.35
C GLY A 180 -35.59 4.30 3.23
N GLY A 181 -34.67 3.51 2.70
CA GLY A 181 -33.45 3.14 3.40
C GLY A 181 -32.48 4.32 3.50
N SER A 182 -31.77 4.44 4.64
CA SER A 182 -30.74 5.48 4.87
C SER A 182 -29.37 4.82 5.11
N LEU A 183 -28.42 5.10 4.23
CA LEU A 183 -27.03 4.72 4.43
C LEU A 183 -26.43 5.51 5.60
N LYS A 184 -26.79 6.79 5.71
CA LYS A 184 -26.33 7.66 6.81
C LYS A 184 -26.71 7.11 8.18
N ASP A 185 -27.98 6.71 8.37
CA ASP A 185 -28.44 6.14 9.63
C ASP A 185 -27.78 4.79 9.93
N THR A 186 -27.59 3.97 8.90
CA THR A 186 -26.89 2.68 9.02
C THR A 186 -25.45 2.88 9.53
N LEU A 187 -24.71 3.82 8.94
CA LEU A 187 -23.32 4.10 9.34
C LEU A 187 -23.24 4.81 10.70
N ALA A 188 -24.21 5.67 11.02
CA ALA A 188 -24.31 6.29 12.33
C ALA A 188 -24.50 5.25 13.44
N ALA A 189 -25.38 4.27 13.22
CA ALA A 189 -25.60 3.16 14.14
C ALA A 189 -24.34 2.29 14.31
N GLU A 190 -23.64 1.98 13.21
CA GLU A 190 -22.37 1.24 13.22
C GLU A 190 -21.29 1.95 14.05
N ALA A 191 -21.19 3.28 13.90
CA ALA A 191 -20.23 4.10 14.63
C ALA A 191 -20.66 4.42 16.08
N GLY A 192 -21.88 4.09 16.48
CA GLY A 192 -22.44 4.45 17.78
C GLY A 192 -22.63 5.95 17.98
N VAL A 193 -23.00 6.69 16.91
CA VAL A 193 -23.19 8.14 16.89
C VAL A 193 -24.58 8.49 16.35
N LYS A 194 -25.00 9.75 16.53
CA LYS A 194 -26.21 10.22 15.89
C LYS A 194 -25.93 10.65 14.46
N ALA A 195 -26.88 10.38 13.54
CA ALA A 195 -26.73 10.76 12.13
C ALA A 195 -26.57 12.29 11.93
N GLU A 196 -27.24 13.08 12.80
CA GLU A 196 -27.15 14.56 12.78
C GLU A 196 -25.77 15.10 13.15
N ASP A 197 -24.99 14.31 13.89
CA ASP A 197 -23.62 14.68 14.28
C ASP A 197 -22.57 14.36 13.21
N ILE A 198 -22.92 13.63 12.14
CA ILE A 198 -22.03 13.37 11.01
C ILE A 198 -21.92 14.65 10.17
N LEU A 199 -20.73 15.26 10.19
CA LEU A 199 -20.43 16.51 9.48
C LEU A 199 -19.87 16.30 8.09
N ALA A 200 -19.06 15.25 7.92
CA ALA A 200 -18.41 14.89 6.65
C ALA A 200 -18.03 13.40 6.66
N THR A 201 -17.67 12.87 5.51
CA THR A 201 -17.24 11.48 5.37
C THR A 201 -16.11 11.34 4.35
N ASP A 202 -15.22 10.39 4.61
CA ASP A 202 -14.29 9.84 3.62
C ASP A 202 -14.61 8.34 3.51
N LEU A 203 -15.49 7.98 2.58
CA LEU A 203 -16.03 6.63 2.43
C LEU A 203 -15.81 6.11 1.03
N VAL A 204 -15.56 4.81 0.94
CA VAL A 204 -15.39 4.08 -0.32
C VAL A 204 -16.24 2.80 -0.32
N LEU A 205 -16.58 2.31 -1.51
CA LEU A 205 -17.10 0.95 -1.65
C LEU A 205 -15.97 -0.06 -1.46
N CYS A 206 -16.30 -1.19 -0.86
CA CYS A 206 -15.39 -2.32 -0.77
C CYS A 206 -16.15 -3.62 -1.06
N ILE A 207 -15.43 -4.63 -1.57
CA ILE A 207 -15.98 -5.98 -1.72
C ILE A 207 -16.08 -6.65 -0.36
N THR A 208 -17.04 -7.55 -0.19
CA THR A 208 -17.21 -8.32 1.05
C THR A 208 -16.46 -9.65 1.04
N GLU A 209 -15.97 -10.07 -0.12
CA GLU A 209 -15.16 -11.27 -0.27
C GLU A 209 -13.82 -11.11 0.46
N LYS A 210 -13.47 -12.12 1.23
CA LYS A 210 -12.21 -12.18 1.97
C LYS A 210 -11.09 -12.77 1.12
N ALA A 211 -9.84 -12.47 1.49
CA ALA A 211 -8.66 -13.10 0.92
C ALA A 211 -8.73 -14.63 1.07
N GLN A 212 -8.43 -15.36 0.01
CA GLN A 212 -8.52 -16.82 -0.02
C GLN A 212 -7.52 -17.44 -0.97
N ARG A 213 -7.06 -18.66 -0.62
CA ARG A 213 -6.22 -19.45 -1.52
C ARG A 213 -7.04 -19.99 -2.68
N VAL A 214 -6.41 -20.03 -3.87
CA VAL A 214 -6.96 -20.58 -5.09
C VAL A 214 -5.90 -21.41 -5.82
N GLY A 215 -6.34 -22.25 -6.76
CA GLY A 215 -5.46 -23.17 -7.49
C GLY A 215 -5.61 -24.60 -6.98
N LEU A 216 -5.12 -25.56 -7.76
CA LEU A 216 -5.27 -26.98 -7.44
C LEU A 216 -4.55 -27.40 -6.16
N GLN A 217 -3.50 -26.68 -5.78
CA GLN A 217 -2.70 -26.90 -4.57
C GLN A 217 -2.72 -25.69 -3.63
N GLY A 218 -3.56 -24.65 -3.90
CA GLY A 218 -3.59 -23.42 -3.14
C GLY A 218 -2.35 -22.54 -3.34
N GLU A 219 -1.71 -22.65 -4.50
CA GLU A 219 -0.47 -21.96 -4.86
C GLU A 219 -0.63 -20.46 -5.11
N TYR A 220 -1.85 -20.03 -5.43
CA TYR A 220 -2.22 -18.64 -5.60
C TYR A 220 -3.18 -18.20 -4.50
N PHE A 221 -3.41 -16.90 -4.43
CA PHE A 221 -4.49 -16.33 -3.63
C PHE A 221 -5.20 -15.23 -4.39
N MET A 222 -6.44 -14.99 -4.01
CA MET A 222 -7.24 -13.89 -4.51
C MET A 222 -7.67 -13.00 -3.35
N SER A 223 -7.59 -11.69 -3.56
CA SER A 223 -8.06 -10.67 -2.63
C SER A 223 -8.32 -9.37 -3.37
N GLY A 224 -9.14 -8.50 -2.84
CA GLY A 224 -9.06 -7.10 -3.22
C GLY A 224 -7.81 -6.44 -2.62
N ARG A 225 -7.33 -5.37 -3.22
CA ARG A 225 -6.26 -4.51 -2.68
C ARG A 225 -4.91 -5.23 -2.46
N ILE A 226 -4.62 -6.25 -3.28
CA ILE A 226 -3.29 -6.86 -3.32
C ILE A 226 -2.28 -5.78 -3.64
N ASP A 227 -2.57 -4.97 -4.65
CA ASP A 227 -1.92 -3.71 -4.91
C ASP A 227 -2.46 -2.61 -3.97
N ASP A 228 -1.67 -2.13 -2.98
CA ASP A 228 -0.28 -2.48 -2.70
C ASP A 228 -0.13 -3.10 -1.27
N LEU A 229 -1.26 -3.57 -0.68
CA LEU A 229 -1.24 -4.09 0.69
C LEU A 229 -0.38 -5.36 0.85
N GLU A 230 -0.11 -6.10 -0.23
CA GLU A 230 0.83 -7.21 -0.23
C GLU A 230 2.26 -6.70 0.03
N CYS A 231 2.72 -5.70 -0.73
CA CYS A 231 4.03 -5.10 -0.53
C CYS A 231 4.10 -4.33 0.79
N ALA A 232 3.01 -3.66 1.19
CA ALA A 232 2.93 -2.96 2.48
C ALA A 232 3.14 -3.92 3.65
N TYR A 233 2.48 -5.08 3.63
CA TYR A 233 2.65 -6.10 4.67
C TYR A 233 4.03 -6.76 4.62
N ALA A 234 4.52 -7.12 3.44
CA ALA A 234 5.84 -7.76 3.28
C ALA A 234 6.98 -6.86 3.75
N THR A 235 6.91 -5.55 3.44
CA THR A 235 7.89 -4.56 3.92
C THR A 235 7.76 -4.30 5.42
N LEU A 236 6.53 -4.27 5.98
CA LEU A 236 6.30 -4.18 7.43
C LEU A 236 6.88 -5.40 8.15
N TYR A 237 6.59 -6.61 7.64
CA TYR A 237 7.17 -7.85 8.16
C TYR A 237 8.70 -7.77 8.18
N GLY A 238 9.33 -7.42 7.04
CA GLY A 238 10.78 -7.27 6.95
C GLY A 238 11.33 -6.25 7.95
N PHE A 239 10.68 -5.09 8.07
CA PHE A 239 11.02 -4.06 9.04
C PHE A 239 10.96 -4.59 10.48
N LEU A 240 9.95 -5.37 10.85
CA LEU A 240 9.81 -5.95 12.18
C LEU A 240 10.85 -7.05 12.47
N GLN A 241 11.29 -7.81 11.44
CA GLN A 241 12.34 -8.82 11.55
C GLN A 241 13.76 -8.22 11.61
N GLY A 242 13.92 -6.95 11.29
CA GLY A 242 15.20 -6.24 11.42
C GLY A 242 15.67 -6.23 12.89
N ARG A 243 16.90 -6.70 13.14
CA ARG A 243 17.43 -6.87 14.51
C ARG A 243 18.03 -5.59 15.09
N GLY A 244 18.30 -4.57 14.24
CA GLY A 244 18.96 -3.34 14.66
C GLY A 244 20.34 -3.61 15.28
N GLU A 245 21.08 -4.57 14.70
CA GLU A 245 22.41 -4.98 15.20
C GLU A 245 23.47 -3.91 14.94
N GLU A 246 23.33 -3.16 13.84
CA GLU A 246 24.24 -2.07 13.50
C GLU A 246 23.91 -0.81 14.29
N ALA A 247 24.74 -0.48 15.27
CA ALA A 247 24.47 0.55 16.27
C ALA A 247 24.19 1.96 15.69
N GLY A 248 24.83 2.30 14.56
CA GLY A 248 24.70 3.61 13.92
C GLY A 248 23.62 3.70 12.85
N ARG A 249 22.84 2.64 12.59
CA ARG A 249 21.82 2.63 11.56
C ARG A 249 20.42 2.81 12.15
N GLY A 250 19.65 3.69 11.55
CA GLY A 250 18.23 3.82 11.81
C GLY A 250 17.42 3.03 10.76
N ASP A 251 16.24 2.54 11.13
CA ASP A 251 15.35 1.85 10.24
C ASP A 251 14.03 2.61 10.09
N ILE A 252 13.50 2.68 8.87
CA ILE A 252 12.25 3.36 8.53
C ILE A 252 11.38 2.43 7.70
N TRP A 253 10.11 2.40 8.01
CA TRP A 253 9.04 1.85 7.18
C TRP A 253 7.95 2.88 7.02
N VAL A 254 7.46 3.07 5.78
CA VAL A 254 6.39 4.02 5.50
C VAL A 254 5.38 3.43 4.53
N MET A 255 4.10 3.71 4.78
CA MET A 255 2.98 3.41 3.90
C MET A 255 2.26 4.74 3.62
N PHE A 256 2.37 5.24 2.37
CA PHE A 256 1.76 6.48 1.92
C PHE A 256 0.32 6.27 1.46
N ASP A 257 -0.44 7.35 1.33
CA ASP A 257 -1.79 7.35 0.75
C ASP A 257 -1.76 8.08 -0.60
N ASN A 258 -2.82 7.90 -1.39
CA ASN A 258 -3.07 8.57 -2.67
C ASN A 258 -2.05 8.28 -3.79
N GLU A 259 -1.38 7.12 -3.76
CA GLU A 259 -0.53 6.67 -4.86
C GLU A 259 -1.33 6.59 -6.16
N GLU A 260 -2.49 5.95 -6.12
CA GLU A 260 -3.38 5.65 -7.23
C GLU A 260 -3.98 6.88 -7.95
N VAL A 261 -3.78 8.05 -7.34
CA VAL A 261 -4.19 9.36 -7.90
C VAL A 261 -3.03 10.34 -7.99
N GLY A 262 -1.78 9.83 -7.96
CA GLY A 262 -0.56 10.58 -8.26
C GLY A 262 0.18 11.17 -7.07
N SER A 263 -0.07 10.72 -5.84
CA SER A 263 0.72 11.05 -4.62
C SER A 263 0.83 12.55 -4.27
N SER A 264 0.06 13.44 -4.89
CA SER A 264 0.22 14.91 -4.76
C SER A 264 -0.46 15.49 -3.51
N SER A 265 -0.88 14.67 -2.57
CA SER A 265 -1.52 15.10 -1.33
C SER A 265 -0.50 15.28 -0.20
N ARG A 266 -0.97 15.84 0.93
CA ARG A 266 -0.14 15.99 2.14
C ARG A 266 0.34 14.66 2.71
N GLN A 267 -0.44 13.59 2.56
CA GLN A 267 -0.17 12.23 3.02
C GLN A 267 0.41 11.30 1.93
N GLY A 268 0.53 11.78 0.70
CA GLY A 268 1.14 11.05 -0.43
C GLY A 268 2.66 11.16 -0.44
N ALA A 269 3.30 10.38 -1.30
CA ALA A 269 4.76 10.31 -1.41
C ALA A 269 5.42 11.64 -1.85
N GLN A 270 4.68 12.54 -2.53
CA GLN A 270 5.15 13.90 -2.83
C GLN A 270 5.01 14.87 -1.63
N GLY A 271 4.33 14.46 -0.56
CA GLY A 271 4.22 15.24 0.67
C GLY A 271 5.49 15.21 1.51
N SER A 272 5.47 15.94 2.62
CA SER A 272 6.64 16.11 3.50
C SER A 272 6.75 15.06 4.63
N LEU A 273 5.87 14.06 4.70
CA LEU A 273 5.82 13.13 5.86
C LEU A 273 7.20 12.57 6.21
N MET A 274 7.87 11.95 5.24
CA MET A 274 9.17 11.32 5.49
C MET A 274 10.27 12.35 5.76
N SER A 275 10.29 13.48 5.05
CA SER A 275 11.28 14.54 5.28
C SER A 275 11.12 15.21 6.64
N ASP A 276 9.88 15.44 7.09
CA ASP A 276 9.59 16.02 8.40
C ASP A 276 10.02 15.07 9.53
N VAL A 277 9.70 13.78 9.40
CA VAL A 277 10.10 12.76 10.40
C VAL A 277 11.62 12.66 10.47
N LEU A 278 12.31 12.54 9.32
CA LEU A 278 13.78 12.48 9.27
C LEU A 278 14.40 13.72 9.92
N ALA A 279 13.91 14.93 9.60
CA ALA A 279 14.43 16.17 10.19
C ALA A 279 14.29 16.17 11.73
N ARG A 280 13.15 15.73 12.28
CA ARG A 280 12.91 15.66 13.72
C ARG A 280 13.79 14.60 14.40
N ILE A 281 14.02 13.45 13.76
CA ILE A 281 14.94 12.43 14.27
C ILE A 281 16.37 12.96 14.28
N GLU A 282 16.83 13.54 13.18
CA GLU A 282 18.17 14.10 13.02
C GLU A 282 18.44 15.23 14.03
N GLU A 283 17.45 16.12 14.25
CA GLU A 283 17.53 17.15 15.29
C GLU A 283 17.66 16.56 16.68
N SER A 284 16.85 15.54 17.01
CA SER A 284 16.91 14.87 18.32
C SER A 284 18.24 14.16 18.60
N LEU A 285 18.94 13.74 17.53
CA LEU A 285 20.26 13.12 17.61
C LEU A 285 21.41 14.15 17.59
N GLY A 286 21.13 15.44 17.43
CA GLY A 286 22.13 16.48 17.25
C GLY A 286 22.96 16.33 15.97
N VAL A 287 22.38 15.73 14.92
CA VAL A 287 23.04 15.46 13.64
C VAL A 287 23.16 16.75 12.83
N THR A 288 24.36 17.07 12.37
CA THR A 288 24.58 18.21 11.45
C THR A 288 24.04 17.89 10.06
N LYS A 289 23.79 18.96 9.26
CA LYS A 289 23.34 18.77 7.88
C LYS A 289 24.31 17.94 7.03
N GLU A 290 25.60 18.06 7.26
CA GLU A 290 26.64 17.27 6.58
C GLU A 290 26.53 15.79 6.96
N GLN A 291 26.40 15.48 8.25
CA GLN A 291 26.18 14.10 8.74
C GLN A 291 24.85 13.50 8.21
N SER A 292 23.79 14.30 8.14
CA SER A 292 22.51 13.91 7.56
C SER A 292 22.65 13.48 6.10
N VAL A 293 23.34 14.28 5.27
CA VAL A 293 23.58 13.95 3.86
C VAL A 293 24.35 12.65 3.72
N ARG A 294 25.44 12.47 4.50
CA ARG A 294 26.21 11.21 4.50
C ARG A 294 25.35 10.00 4.89
N ALA A 295 24.54 10.12 5.94
CA ALA A 295 23.69 9.04 6.40
C ALA A 295 22.64 8.66 5.36
N ARG A 296 22.07 9.66 4.66
CA ARG A 296 21.10 9.41 3.59
C ARG A 296 21.73 8.78 2.34
N THR A 297 23.01 9.08 2.04
CA THR A 297 23.78 8.42 0.99
C THR A 297 24.05 6.94 1.33
N ASN A 298 24.25 6.63 2.61
CA ASN A 298 24.41 5.26 3.11
C ASN A 298 23.06 4.59 3.38
N CYS A 299 22.18 4.62 2.39
CA CYS A 299 20.84 4.03 2.40
C CYS A 299 20.56 3.37 1.05
N LEU A 300 19.81 2.29 1.06
CA LEU A 300 19.09 1.79 -0.12
C LEU A 300 17.61 1.77 0.24
N LEU A 301 16.82 2.72 -0.24
CA LEU A 301 15.39 2.75 0.00
C LEU A 301 14.70 1.75 -0.94
N LEU A 302 13.92 0.85 -0.39
CA LEU A 302 13.04 -0.04 -1.14
C LEU A 302 11.73 0.70 -1.44
N SER A 303 11.44 0.95 -2.71
CA SER A 303 10.14 1.39 -3.19
C SER A 303 9.39 0.13 -3.63
N ALA A 304 8.48 -0.32 -2.78
CA ALA A 304 7.79 -1.59 -2.96
C ALA A 304 6.36 -1.34 -3.45
N ASP A 305 6.02 -1.95 -4.57
CA ASP A 305 4.75 -1.80 -5.27
C ASP A 305 4.58 -2.99 -6.23
N ASN A 306 3.38 -3.57 -6.33
CA ASN A 306 3.16 -4.74 -7.15
C ASN A 306 3.39 -4.47 -8.64
N GLY A 307 3.67 -5.52 -9.41
CA GLY A 307 3.87 -5.43 -10.86
C GLY A 307 3.03 -6.43 -11.63
N HIS A 308 3.06 -6.31 -12.96
CA HIS A 308 2.27 -7.19 -13.81
C HIS A 308 3.00 -8.52 -14.06
N ALA A 309 2.38 -9.64 -13.76
CA ALA A 309 2.79 -10.94 -14.26
C ALA A 309 2.40 -11.12 -15.74
N ILE A 310 3.08 -12.03 -16.45
CA ILE A 310 2.68 -12.40 -17.81
C ILE A 310 1.26 -12.98 -17.80
N HIS A 311 0.37 -12.40 -18.62
CA HIS A 311 -1.01 -12.84 -18.66
C HIS A 311 -1.15 -14.11 -19.52
N PRO A 312 -1.73 -15.20 -19.01
CA PRO A 312 -1.74 -16.49 -19.72
C PRO A 312 -2.49 -16.44 -21.07
N ASN A 313 -3.51 -15.61 -21.18
CA ASN A 313 -4.29 -15.46 -22.43
C ASN A 313 -3.81 -14.31 -23.31
N HIS A 314 -2.91 -13.45 -22.82
CA HIS A 314 -2.38 -12.29 -23.53
C HIS A 314 -0.88 -12.11 -23.28
N PRO A 315 -0.06 -13.16 -23.53
CA PRO A 315 1.38 -13.09 -23.27
C PRO A 315 2.08 -12.02 -24.11
N GLU A 316 1.52 -11.67 -25.27
CA GLU A 316 2.02 -10.63 -26.15
C GLU A 316 2.00 -9.21 -25.56
N LYS A 317 1.30 -9.00 -24.45
CA LYS A 317 1.25 -7.69 -23.75
C LYS A 317 2.49 -7.45 -22.90
N SER A 318 3.20 -8.50 -22.51
CA SER A 318 4.45 -8.43 -21.75
C SER A 318 5.68 -8.47 -22.70
N ASP A 319 6.82 -7.99 -22.20
CA ASP A 319 8.10 -8.21 -22.91
C ASP A 319 8.40 -9.71 -22.91
N GLN A 320 8.58 -10.28 -24.12
CA GLN A 320 8.77 -11.72 -24.28
C GLN A 320 10.19 -12.20 -23.90
N LYS A 321 11.12 -11.27 -23.67
CA LYS A 321 12.49 -11.57 -23.24
C LYS A 321 12.67 -11.41 -21.72
N LEU A 322 11.79 -10.65 -21.09
CA LEU A 322 11.77 -10.38 -19.65
C LEU A 322 10.40 -10.68 -19.05
N PRO A 323 9.82 -11.89 -19.25
CA PRO A 323 8.53 -12.23 -18.71
C PRO A 323 8.62 -12.35 -17.19
N VAL A 324 7.67 -11.74 -16.48
CA VAL A 324 7.49 -11.94 -15.03
C VAL A 324 6.53 -13.09 -14.82
N ASN A 325 6.98 -14.12 -14.15
CA ASN A 325 6.17 -15.30 -13.84
C ASN A 325 5.71 -15.27 -12.39
N MET A 326 4.43 -15.60 -12.15
CA MET A 326 3.93 -15.83 -10.79
C MET A 326 4.63 -17.05 -10.18
N GLY A 327 5.08 -16.92 -8.93
CA GLY A 327 5.90 -17.93 -8.25
C GLY A 327 7.39 -17.85 -8.61
N GLY A 328 7.80 -16.87 -9.42
CA GLY A 328 9.19 -16.69 -9.88
C GLY A 328 10.05 -15.84 -8.98
N GLY A 329 9.52 -15.23 -7.94
CA GLY A 329 10.27 -14.42 -6.99
C GLY A 329 10.04 -12.92 -7.14
N VAL A 330 10.85 -12.15 -6.40
CA VAL A 330 10.78 -10.69 -6.35
C VAL A 330 11.16 -10.09 -7.71
N ILE A 331 10.43 -9.06 -8.13
CA ILE A 331 10.74 -8.33 -9.36
C ILE A 331 11.55 -7.08 -9.06
N LEU A 332 12.55 -6.79 -9.90
CA LEU A 332 13.24 -5.52 -9.99
C LEU A 332 12.70 -4.76 -11.18
N LYS A 333 12.12 -3.58 -10.94
CA LYS A 333 11.47 -2.77 -11.97
C LYS A 333 12.45 -1.77 -12.58
N TYR A 334 12.66 -1.83 -13.90
CA TYR A 334 13.51 -0.90 -14.66
C TYR A 334 12.70 -0.12 -15.69
N ASN A 335 13.02 1.16 -15.85
CA ASN A 335 12.42 2.01 -16.86
C ASN A 335 13.42 3.06 -17.37
N ALA A 336 13.61 3.13 -18.69
CA ALA A 336 14.52 4.10 -19.30
C ALA A 336 14.10 5.57 -19.06
N ARG A 337 12.81 5.84 -18.78
CA ARG A 337 12.32 7.18 -18.47
C ARG A 337 12.44 7.53 -16.98
N GLN A 338 13.00 6.61 -16.17
CA GLN A 338 13.13 6.75 -14.72
C GLN A 338 11.78 6.97 -14.00
N THR A 339 10.71 6.37 -14.53
CA THR A 339 9.43 6.25 -13.80
C THR A 339 9.52 5.17 -12.72
N TYR A 340 10.50 4.29 -12.82
CA TYR A 340 11.04 3.46 -11.75
C TYR A 340 12.47 3.92 -11.46
N THR A 341 12.84 3.99 -10.19
CA THR A 341 14.09 4.59 -9.71
C THR A 341 15.30 3.66 -9.76
N THR A 342 15.08 2.37 -10.05
CA THR A 342 16.14 1.37 -10.08
C THR A 342 17.22 1.73 -11.08
N SER A 343 18.46 1.82 -10.58
CA SER A 343 19.67 1.87 -11.39
C SER A 343 20.36 0.50 -11.43
N GLY A 344 21.32 0.31 -12.35
CA GLY A 344 22.13 -0.91 -12.37
C GLY A 344 22.82 -1.19 -11.02
N LEU A 345 23.26 -0.13 -10.33
CA LEU A 345 23.95 -0.25 -9.05
C LEU A 345 23.00 -0.65 -7.91
N THR A 346 21.86 0.02 -7.79
CA THR A 346 20.88 -0.27 -6.72
C THR A 346 20.21 -1.63 -6.93
N GLY A 347 19.93 -2.00 -8.20
CA GLY A 347 19.42 -3.31 -8.55
C GLY A 347 20.42 -4.43 -8.24
N ALA A 348 21.71 -4.25 -8.58
CA ALA A 348 22.75 -5.23 -8.27
C ALA A 348 22.94 -5.43 -6.76
N ALA A 349 22.88 -4.33 -5.97
CA ALA A 349 22.96 -4.40 -4.52
C ALA A 349 21.80 -5.21 -3.92
N PHE A 350 20.57 -4.95 -4.36
CA PHE A 350 19.39 -5.68 -3.87
C PHE A 350 19.41 -7.15 -4.35
N THR A 351 19.84 -7.42 -5.58
CA THR A 351 20.02 -8.79 -6.08
C THR A 351 20.97 -9.58 -5.19
N ALA A 352 22.12 -9.01 -4.82
CA ALA A 352 23.08 -9.69 -3.93
C ALA A 352 22.50 -10.01 -2.54
N ILE A 353 21.64 -9.12 -2.00
CA ILE A 353 20.92 -9.37 -0.74
C ILE A 353 19.93 -10.53 -0.92
N CYS A 354 19.17 -10.57 -2.01
CA CYS A 354 18.23 -11.65 -2.32
C CYS A 354 18.94 -12.99 -2.52
N GLU A 355 20.05 -13.03 -3.25
CA GLU A 355 20.87 -14.23 -3.46
C GLU A 355 21.36 -14.81 -2.14
N LYS A 356 21.86 -13.97 -1.23
CA LYS A 356 22.28 -14.38 0.11
C LYS A 356 21.12 -14.98 0.92
N ALA A 357 19.92 -14.46 0.74
CA ALA A 357 18.71 -14.94 1.40
C ALA A 357 18.06 -16.15 0.71
N GLY A 358 18.59 -16.60 -0.43
CA GLY A 358 17.98 -17.69 -1.23
C GLY A 358 16.66 -17.28 -1.89
N VAL A 359 16.45 -15.98 -2.12
CA VAL A 359 15.25 -15.44 -2.76
C VAL A 359 15.51 -15.22 -4.25
N PRO A 360 14.71 -15.82 -5.14
CA PRO A 360 14.85 -15.59 -6.58
C PRO A 360 14.41 -14.18 -6.97
N VAL A 361 15.06 -13.63 -7.99
CA VAL A 361 14.80 -12.28 -8.52
C VAL A 361 14.50 -12.36 -10.01
N GLN A 362 13.51 -11.61 -10.44
CA GLN A 362 13.13 -11.43 -11.83
C GLN A 362 13.34 -9.96 -12.24
N THR A 363 13.63 -9.71 -13.51
CA THR A 363 13.69 -8.36 -14.04
C THR A 363 12.39 -8.01 -14.73
N PHE A 364 11.83 -6.86 -14.40
CA PHE A 364 10.66 -6.30 -15.06
C PHE A 364 11.05 -5.07 -15.89
N ALA A 365 10.65 -5.08 -17.14
CA ALA A 365 10.64 -3.92 -18.01
C ALA A 365 9.40 -4.00 -18.91
N ASN A 366 8.78 -2.85 -19.17
CA ASN A 366 7.67 -2.83 -20.14
C ASN A 366 8.15 -3.10 -21.55
N ARG A 367 7.27 -3.63 -22.39
CA ARG A 367 7.51 -3.64 -23.86
C ARG A 367 7.85 -2.21 -24.31
N ALA A 368 8.76 -2.10 -25.28
CA ALA A 368 9.25 -0.80 -25.77
C ALA A 368 8.14 0.10 -26.36
N ASP A 369 7.03 -0.49 -26.79
CA ASP A 369 5.85 0.18 -27.37
C ASP A 369 4.72 0.42 -26.35
N VAL A 370 4.90 0.04 -25.08
CA VAL A 370 3.93 0.23 -24.00
C VAL A 370 4.46 1.27 -23.01
N ALA A 371 3.68 2.32 -22.80
CA ALA A 371 3.97 3.25 -21.71
C ALA A 371 3.70 2.53 -20.38
N GLY A 372 4.71 2.41 -19.54
CA GLY A 372 4.56 1.88 -18.19
C GLY A 372 3.88 2.86 -17.25
N GLY A 373 3.41 2.37 -16.11
CA GLY A 373 3.06 3.19 -14.96
C GLY A 373 4.29 3.86 -14.32
N SER A 374 4.07 4.53 -13.22
CA SER A 374 5.10 5.00 -12.29
C SER A 374 4.83 4.40 -10.92
N THR A 375 5.80 4.50 -10.03
CA THR A 375 5.69 4.09 -8.64
C THR A 375 5.93 5.28 -7.71
N LEU A 376 5.63 5.10 -6.45
CA LEU A 376 5.88 6.11 -5.41
C LEU A 376 7.36 6.51 -5.31
N GLY A 377 8.32 5.64 -5.67
CA GLY A 377 9.75 5.90 -5.55
C GLY A 377 10.23 7.09 -6.37
N ASN A 378 9.79 7.20 -7.63
CA ASN A 378 10.11 8.36 -8.48
C ASN A 378 9.60 9.68 -7.86
N LEU A 379 8.43 9.66 -7.23
CA LEU A 379 7.81 10.83 -6.62
C LEU A 379 8.49 11.16 -5.29
N LEU A 380 8.74 10.15 -4.46
CA LEU A 380 9.46 10.26 -3.19
C LEU A 380 10.89 10.76 -3.39
N GLY A 381 11.57 10.33 -4.46
CA GLY A 381 12.92 10.73 -4.81
C GLY A 381 13.10 12.24 -5.02
N ARG A 382 12.02 12.98 -5.26
CA ARG A 382 12.03 14.45 -5.33
C ARG A 382 12.09 15.12 -3.95
N GLN A 383 11.66 14.41 -2.91
CA GLN A 383 11.62 14.90 -1.53
C GLN A 383 12.80 14.37 -0.71
N ILE A 384 13.23 13.14 -0.96
CA ILE A 384 14.24 12.43 -0.18
C ILE A 384 15.38 12.00 -1.10
N LEU A 385 16.58 12.52 -0.86
CA LEU A 385 17.78 12.21 -1.63
C LEU A 385 18.44 10.92 -1.09
N MET A 386 17.81 9.77 -1.27
CA MET A 386 18.35 8.46 -0.96
C MET A 386 18.46 7.63 -2.23
N PRO A 387 19.49 6.80 -2.42
CA PRO A 387 19.49 5.78 -3.47
C PRO A 387 18.30 4.85 -3.30
N MET A 388 17.60 4.53 -4.40
CA MET A 388 16.37 3.75 -4.36
C MET A 388 16.40 2.57 -5.33
N VAL A 389 15.61 1.55 -5.02
CA VAL A 389 15.32 0.42 -5.89
C VAL A 389 13.83 0.14 -5.88
N ASP A 390 13.20 0.06 -7.05
CA ASP A 390 11.80 -0.32 -7.20
C ASP A 390 11.67 -1.83 -7.30
N ILE A 391 10.97 -2.40 -6.34
CA ILE A 391 10.75 -3.84 -6.19
C ILE A 391 9.24 -4.14 -6.12
N GLY A 392 8.90 -5.40 -6.16
CA GLY A 392 7.53 -5.90 -5.95
C GLY A 392 7.42 -7.36 -6.28
N VAL A 393 6.20 -7.82 -6.49
CA VAL A 393 5.89 -9.18 -6.97
C VAL A 393 4.90 -9.12 -8.11
N GLY A 394 4.86 -10.18 -8.91
CA GLY A 394 3.99 -10.25 -10.08
C GLY A 394 2.56 -10.65 -9.69
N GLN A 395 1.56 -9.90 -10.17
CA GLN A 395 0.14 -10.23 -10.00
C GLN A 395 -0.63 -10.20 -11.32
N LEU A 396 -1.81 -10.79 -11.32
CA LEU A 396 -2.79 -10.73 -12.41
C LEU A 396 -4.00 -9.89 -11.96
N ALA A 397 -4.67 -9.31 -12.95
CA ALA A 397 -5.87 -8.50 -12.74
C ALA A 397 -5.67 -7.33 -11.77
N MET A 398 -4.47 -6.69 -11.80
CA MET A 398 -4.19 -5.46 -11.05
C MET A 398 -5.30 -4.44 -11.27
N HIS A 399 -5.73 -3.76 -10.19
CA HIS A 399 -6.84 -2.80 -10.17
C HIS A 399 -8.24 -3.41 -10.42
N SER A 400 -8.36 -4.73 -10.38
CA SER A 400 -9.66 -5.40 -10.27
C SER A 400 -10.22 -5.26 -8.85
N ALA A 401 -11.54 -5.35 -8.70
CA ALA A 401 -12.13 -5.47 -7.37
C ALA A 401 -11.63 -6.74 -6.61
N MET A 402 -11.18 -7.76 -7.37
CA MET A 402 -10.56 -8.99 -6.85
C MET A 402 -9.36 -9.33 -7.74
N GLU A 403 -8.17 -9.28 -7.18
CA GLU A 403 -6.88 -9.50 -7.83
C GLU A 403 -6.33 -10.89 -7.53
N THR A 404 -5.27 -11.31 -8.21
CA THR A 404 -4.69 -12.64 -8.03
C THR A 404 -3.16 -12.54 -7.93
N ALA A 405 -2.57 -13.13 -6.90
CA ALA A 405 -1.13 -13.19 -6.71
C ALA A 405 -0.65 -14.58 -6.27
N SER A 406 0.66 -14.76 -6.15
CA SER A 406 1.30 -16.02 -5.77
C SER A 406 1.61 -16.04 -4.27
N CYS A 407 1.14 -17.07 -3.55
CA CYS A 407 1.49 -17.26 -2.13
C CYS A 407 3.02 -17.32 -1.92
N LYS A 408 3.74 -17.91 -2.88
CA LYS A 408 5.19 -18.07 -2.81
C LYS A 408 5.93 -16.76 -3.01
N ASP A 409 5.43 -15.88 -3.91
CA ASP A 409 6.07 -14.59 -4.16
C ASP A 409 5.88 -13.64 -2.97
N ALA A 410 4.72 -13.68 -2.29
CA ALA A 410 4.51 -12.96 -1.03
C ALA A 410 5.55 -13.34 0.04
N GLU A 411 5.82 -14.64 0.20
CA GLU A 411 6.85 -15.15 1.10
C GLU A 411 8.26 -14.71 0.67
N TYR A 412 8.56 -14.77 -0.62
CA TYR A 412 9.85 -14.32 -1.16
C TYR A 412 10.07 -12.83 -0.91
N LEU A 413 9.08 -11.98 -1.16
CA LEU A 413 9.19 -10.55 -0.90
C LEU A 413 9.41 -10.25 0.59
N ALA A 414 8.66 -10.90 1.47
CA ALA A 414 8.80 -10.76 2.91
C ALA A 414 10.21 -11.16 3.39
N ASN A 415 10.74 -12.28 2.88
CA ASN A 415 12.07 -12.77 3.21
C ASN A 415 13.18 -11.87 2.64
N ALA A 416 13.00 -11.33 1.43
CA ALA A 416 13.92 -10.34 0.85
C ALA A 416 13.99 -9.07 1.69
N CYS A 417 12.83 -8.54 2.12
CA CYS A 417 12.75 -7.38 3.00
C CYS A 417 13.38 -7.65 4.36
N ALA A 418 13.17 -8.83 4.95
CA ALA A 418 13.81 -9.22 6.21
C ALA A 418 15.35 -9.30 6.07
N ALA A 419 15.85 -9.88 4.98
CA ALA A 419 17.28 -9.91 4.67
C ALA A 419 17.85 -8.50 4.50
N TYR A 420 17.13 -7.63 3.79
CA TYR A 420 17.52 -6.24 3.58
C TYR A 420 17.71 -5.48 4.91
N TYR A 421 16.73 -5.52 5.82
CA TYR A 421 16.83 -4.84 7.12
C TYR A 421 17.90 -5.41 8.06
N ASN A 422 18.47 -6.57 7.73
CA ASN A 422 19.56 -7.22 8.48
C ASN A 422 20.90 -7.16 7.74
N THR A 423 20.99 -6.50 6.58
CA THR A 423 22.23 -6.37 5.80
C THR A 423 22.83 -4.99 5.99
N PRO A 424 24.02 -4.86 6.59
CA PRO A 424 24.75 -3.59 6.61
C PRO A 424 25.04 -3.09 5.19
N ILE A 425 24.76 -1.83 4.93
CA ILE A 425 24.93 -1.19 3.62
C ILE A 425 25.80 0.05 3.80
N PHE A 426 26.90 0.13 3.07
CA PHE A 426 27.80 1.26 3.11
C PHE A 426 28.28 1.64 1.71
N GLN A 427 28.20 2.94 1.37
CA GLN A 427 28.70 3.49 0.12
C GLN A 427 29.98 4.29 0.39
N PRO A 428 31.18 3.68 0.20
CA PRO A 428 32.44 4.35 0.47
C PRO A 428 32.75 5.46 -0.54
N GLU A 429 32.33 5.28 -1.79
CA GLU A 429 32.47 6.24 -2.90
C GLU A 429 31.38 5.98 -3.96
N ASP A 430 31.18 6.92 -4.86
CA ASP A 430 30.22 6.78 -5.95
C ASP A 430 30.56 5.56 -6.81
N GLY A 431 29.54 4.75 -7.14
CA GLY A 431 29.68 3.50 -7.90
C GLY A 431 30.13 2.29 -7.08
N GLN A 432 30.39 2.42 -5.78
CA GLN A 432 30.78 1.30 -4.91
C GLN A 432 29.84 1.13 -3.72
N TRP A 433 29.35 -0.09 -3.54
CA TRP A 433 28.60 -0.46 -2.35
C TRP A 433 29.24 -1.66 -1.67
N LYS A 434 29.43 -1.57 -0.35
CA LYS A 434 29.82 -2.67 0.52
C LYS A 434 28.58 -3.17 1.25
N LEU A 435 28.35 -4.45 1.14
CA LEU A 435 27.22 -5.15 1.77
C LEU A 435 27.80 -6.14 2.78
N GLY A 436 27.26 -6.17 3.99
CA GLY A 436 27.62 -7.15 5.01
C GLY A 436 26.90 -8.48 4.79
N LEU A 437 27.19 -9.14 3.69
CA LEU A 437 26.56 -10.40 3.26
C LEU A 437 27.12 -11.63 3.96
#